data_79bae31da92568cdd1c64e0db4df1cce
#
_entry.id   79bae31da92568cdd1c64e0db4df1cce
#
_cell.length_a   1.000
_cell.length_b   1.000
_cell.length_c   1.000
_cell.angle_alpha   90.00
_cell.angle_beta   90.00
_cell.angle_gamma   90.00
#
_symmetry.space_group_name_H-M   'P 1'
#
loop_
_entity.id
_entity.type
_entity.pdbx_description
1 polymer ?
#
loop_
_entity_poly.entity_id
_entity_poly.type
_entity_poly.pdbx_seq_one_letter_code
_entity_poly.pdbx_strand_id
1 'polypeptide(L)'
;MNPGFTQRYAVPIIALSSLLVSVNGFMLRSIESANDWQIVFGRQLFFTPVMLLLLWIRYRGQLIYLFQQLGWVGIGCGISLGLANITIILAMRHTTIANALFTLSACPLITAVLARIFLKEAISRATVVAIAVAMVGIAIMVADGLGTGSPFGNLIALACATFFSLFVIFLRRGKDRNMLPASVVGGLIGISIGLPVSGFDYALSAHDFAICFLWGGIITSAVHFLFVLGSRYVLGAEIMLITLIEFTL
;
A
#
# COMPACT_ATOMS: atom_id res chain seq x y z
N MET A 1 -6.79 -11.80 -18.16
CA MET A 1 -5.59 -11.29 -18.87
C MET A 1 -4.73 -12.47 -19.22
N ASN A 2 -4.13 -12.48 -20.42
CA ASN A 2 -3.23 -13.54 -20.85
C ASN A 2 -1.96 -13.50 -19.95
N PRO A 3 -1.51 -14.64 -19.37
CA PRO A 3 -0.32 -14.68 -18.49
C PRO A 3 0.93 -14.07 -19.13
N GLY A 4 1.15 -14.32 -20.42
CA GLY A 4 2.28 -13.76 -21.16
C GLY A 4 2.21 -12.23 -21.30
N PHE A 5 1.01 -11.65 -21.42
CA PHE A 5 0.84 -10.20 -21.44
C PHE A 5 1.21 -9.58 -20.09
N THR A 6 0.69 -10.13 -18.98
CA THR A 6 0.96 -9.61 -17.65
C THR A 6 2.45 -9.71 -17.28
N GLN A 7 3.13 -10.80 -17.68
CA GLN A 7 4.57 -10.95 -17.45
C GLN A 7 5.38 -9.88 -18.20
N ARG A 8 5.07 -9.63 -19.47
CA ARG A 8 5.76 -8.64 -20.31
C ARG A 8 5.59 -7.20 -19.81
N TYR A 9 4.41 -6.90 -19.23
CA TYR A 9 4.06 -5.56 -18.78
C TYR A 9 4.03 -5.40 -17.24
N ALA A 10 4.65 -6.34 -16.49
CA ALA A 10 4.64 -6.30 -15.04
C ALA A 10 5.26 -5.01 -14.49
N VAL A 11 6.40 -4.59 -15.01
CA VAL A 11 7.08 -3.34 -14.60
C VAL A 11 6.21 -2.11 -14.92
N PRO A 12 5.73 -1.90 -16.17
CA PRO A 12 4.79 -0.82 -16.47
C PRO A 12 3.53 -0.81 -15.63
N ILE A 13 2.97 -1.99 -15.30
CA ILE A 13 1.76 -2.10 -14.46
C ILE A 13 2.04 -1.61 -13.03
N ILE A 14 3.20 -1.99 -12.45
CA ILE A 14 3.61 -1.52 -11.12
C ILE A 14 3.90 -0.02 -11.16
N ALA A 15 4.61 0.47 -12.17
CA ALA A 15 4.90 1.88 -12.33
C ALA A 15 3.60 2.72 -12.44
N LEU A 16 2.62 2.25 -13.21
CA LEU A 16 1.31 2.90 -13.30
C LEU A 16 0.59 2.92 -11.94
N SER A 17 0.66 1.81 -11.17
CA SER A 17 0.09 1.80 -9.83
C SER A 17 0.77 2.82 -8.91
N SER A 18 2.10 2.97 -9.00
CA SER A 18 2.88 3.93 -8.21
C SER A 18 2.55 5.38 -8.58
N LEU A 19 2.36 5.68 -9.87
CA LEU A 19 1.88 6.99 -10.33
C LEU A 19 0.50 7.34 -9.73
N LEU A 20 -0.40 6.37 -9.65
CA LEU A 20 -1.71 6.59 -9.02
C LEU A 20 -1.61 6.81 -7.51
N VAL A 21 -0.61 6.21 -6.85
CA VAL A 21 -0.38 6.40 -5.40
C VAL A 21 0.08 7.82 -5.09
N SER A 22 0.79 8.52 -5.98
CA SER A 22 1.26 9.90 -5.74
C SER A 22 0.11 10.88 -5.43
N VAL A 23 -1.12 10.54 -5.86
CA VAL A 23 -2.33 11.34 -5.57
C VAL A 23 -2.74 11.26 -4.07
N ASN A 24 -2.21 10.32 -3.29
CA ASN A 24 -2.60 10.14 -1.87
C ASN A 24 -2.44 11.42 -1.03
N GLY A 25 -1.32 12.12 -1.19
CA GLY A 25 -1.06 13.37 -0.45
C GLY A 25 -2.07 14.46 -0.77
N PHE A 26 -2.45 14.57 -2.05
CA PHE A 26 -3.47 15.52 -2.49
C PHE A 26 -4.86 15.15 -1.92
N MET A 27 -5.26 13.89 -2.02
CA MET A 27 -6.54 13.40 -1.48
C MET A 27 -6.64 13.66 0.03
N LEU A 28 -5.56 13.38 0.78
CA LEU A 28 -5.55 13.62 2.22
C LEU A 28 -5.69 15.10 2.58
N ARG A 29 -5.05 16.00 1.81
CA ARG A 29 -5.17 17.45 2.01
C ARG A 29 -6.55 18.01 1.62
N SER A 30 -7.28 17.31 0.78
CA SER A 30 -8.63 17.70 0.36
C SER A 30 -9.70 17.32 1.38
N ILE A 31 -9.38 16.57 2.43
CA ILE A 31 -10.28 16.29 3.55
C ILE A 31 -10.35 17.53 4.45
N GLU A 32 -11.57 17.98 4.76
CA GLU A 32 -11.79 19.24 5.49
C GLU A 32 -12.15 19.05 6.95
N SER A 33 -13.03 18.09 7.26
CA SER A 33 -13.66 17.98 8.59
C SER A 33 -13.42 16.63 9.28
N ALA A 34 -13.11 15.58 8.53
CA ALA A 34 -12.96 14.24 9.07
C ALA A 34 -11.70 14.10 9.93
N ASN A 35 -11.82 13.43 11.07
CA ASN A 35 -10.68 13.05 11.89
C ASN A 35 -9.91 11.85 11.28
N ASP A 36 -8.72 11.56 11.79
CA ASP A 36 -7.82 10.55 11.25
C ASP A 36 -8.47 9.17 11.11
N TRP A 37 -9.27 8.78 12.10
CA TRP A 37 -9.91 7.46 12.13
C TRP A 37 -11.16 7.39 11.27
N GLN A 38 -11.89 8.49 11.12
CA GLN A 38 -12.96 8.62 10.13
C GLN A 38 -12.42 8.50 8.71
N ILE A 39 -11.23 9.08 8.43
CA ILE A 39 -10.56 8.93 7.13
C ILE A 39 -10.15 7.47 6.89
N VAL A 40 -9.52 6.83 7.88
CA VAL A 40 -9.16 5.41 7.81
C VAL A 40 -10.39 4.56 7.50
N PHE A 41 -11.45 4.73 8.28
CA PHE A 41 -12.69 3.99 8.12
C PHE A 41 -13.35 4.29 6.76
N GLY A 42 -13.61 5.56 6.44
CA GLY A 42 -14.30 5.98 5.22
C GLY A 42 -13.61 5.50 3.95
N ARG A 43 -12.28 5.64 3.89
CA ARG A 43 -11.49 5.15 2.75
C ARG A 43 -11.62 3.64 2.59
N GLN A 44 -11.54 2.86 3.67
CA GLN A 44 -11.63 1.40 3.60
C GLN A 44 -13.07 0.91 3.37
N LEU A 45 -14.06 1.67 3.82
CA LEU A 45 -15.48 1.40 3.56
C LEU A 45 -15.79 1.36 2.06
N PHE A 46 -15.17 2.24 1.27
CA PHE A 46 -15.34 2.25 -0.19
C PHE A 46 -14.38 1.31 -0.90
N PHE A 47 -13.15 1.17 -0.41
CA PHE A 47 -12.16 0.26 -0.98
C PHE A 47 -12.64 -1.20 -0.99
N THR A 48 -13.16 -1.66 0.15
CA THR A 48 -13.52 -3.08 0.35
C THR A 48 -14.60 -3.56 -0.62
N PRO A 49 -15.76 -2.89 -0.75
CA PRO A 49 -16.80 -3.35 -1.67
C PRO A 49 -16.40 -3.20 -3.14
N VAL A 50 -15.62 -2.18 -3.51
CA VAL A 50 -15.13 -2.04 -4.89
C VAL A 50 -14.14 -3.16 -5.23
N MET A 51 -13.23 -3.52 -4.32
CA MET A 51 -12.35 -4.68 -4.51
C MET A 51 -13.13 -5.99 -4.61
N LEU A 52 -14.17 -6.18 -3.77
CA LEU A 52 -15.07 -7.34 -3.87
C LEU A 52 -15.79 -7.37 -5.22
N LEU A 53 -16.28 -6.23 -5.69
CA LEU A 53 -16.95 -6.10 -6.99
C LEU A 53 -16.00 -6.46 -8.14
N LEU A 54 -14.77 -5.94 -8.12
CA LEU A 54 -13.74 -6.27 -9.11
C LEU A 54 -13.42 -7.77 -9.13
N LEU A 55 -13.30 -8.39 -7.96
CA LEU A 55 -13.12 -9.83 -7.84
C LEU A 55 -14.34 -10.60 -8.38
N TRP A 56 -15.55 -10.16 -8.06
CA TRP A 56 -16.78 -10.80 -8.52
C TRP A 56 -16.91 -10.74 -10.04
N ILE A 57 -16.68 -9.57 -10.64
CA ILE A 57 -16.73 -9.39 -12.11
C ILE A 57 -15.70 -10.30 -12.79
N ARG A 58 -14.48 -10.38 -12.21
CA ARG A 58 -13.38 -11.11 -12.84
C ARG A 58 -13.47 -12.63 -12.68
N TYR A 59 -13.96 -13.12 -11.55
CA TYR A 59 -13.92 -14.53 -11.18
C TYR A 59 -15.30 -15.18 -11.02
N ARG A 60 -16.37 -14.48 -11.33
CA ARG A 60 -17.76 -14.95 -11.42
C ARG A 60 -18.07 -16.19 -10.55
N GLY A 61 -18.67 -16.04 -9.41
CA GLY A 61 -19.13 -17.17 -8.57
C GLY A 61 -18.04 -18.01 -7.86
N GLN A 62 -16.74 -17.78 -8.16
CA GLN A 62 -15.63 -18.50 -7.51
C GLN A 62 -15.06 -17.76 -6.29
N LEU A 63 -15.71 -16.72 -5.79
CA LEU A 63 -15.21 -15.90 -4.69
C LEU A 63 -14.88 -16.72 -3.45
N ILE A 64 -15.80 -17.57 -3.00
CA ILE A 64 -15.62 -18.39 -1.80
C ILE A 64 -14.37 -19.27 -1.94
N TYR A 65 -14.21 -19.91 -3.09
CA TYR A 65 -13.04 -20.74 -3.39
C TYR A 65 -11.73 -19.92 -3.35
N LEU A 66 -11.73 -18.70 -3.88
CA LEU A 66 -10.57 -17.83 -3.85
C LEU A 66 -10.18 -17.43 -2.41
N PHE A 67 -11.15 -17.13 -1.55
CA PHE A 67 -10.89 -16.85 -0.14
C PHE A 67 -10.38 -18.08 0.61
N GLN A 68 -10.91 -19.27 0.32
CA GLN A 68 -10.44 -20.51 0.92
C GLN A 68 -8.99 -20.85 0.53
N GLN A 69 -8.57 -20.48 -0.69
CA GLN A 69 -7.20 -20.68 -1.15
C GLN A 69 -6.16 -19.73 -0.57
N LEU A 70 -6.58 -18.61 0.06
CA LEU A 70 -5.66 -17.64 0.63
C LEU A 70 -4.69 -18.28 1.63
N GLY A 71 -5.19 -19.17 2.50
CA GLY A 71 -4.43 -19.75 3.58
C GLY A 71 -3.81 -18.70 4.50
N TRP A 72 -2.91 -19.09 5.39
CA TRP A 72 -2.27 -18.18 6.34
C TRP A 72 -1.41 -17.11 5.66
N VAL A 73 -0.80 -17.42 4.50
CA VAL A 73 0.01 -16.45 3.73
C VAL A 73 -0.86 -15.29 3.24
N GLY A 74 -2.05 -15.59 2.71
CA GLY A 74 -2.97 -14.57 2.24
C GLY A 74 -3.60 -13.75 3.38
N ILE A 75 -3.86 -14.38 4.53
CA ILE A 75 -4.33 -13.68 5.74
C ILE A 75 -3.24 -12.73 6.24
N GLY A 76 -1.99 -13.21 6.38
CA GLY A 76 -0.85 -12.39 6.75
C GLY A 76 -0.61 -11.22 5.78
N CYS A 77 -0.79 -11.48 4.47
CA CYS A 77 -0.75 -10.46 3.43
C CYS A 77 -1.82 -9.37 3.67
N GLY A 78 -3.07 -9.77 3.91
CA GLY A 78 -4.18 -8.86 4.18
C GLY A 78 -3.97 -8.05 5.47
N ILE A 79 -3.56 -8.69 6.56
CA ILE A 79 -3.26 -8.00 7.83
C ILE A 79 -2.16 -6.96 7.61
N SER A 80 -1.06 -7.33 6.97
CA SER A 80 0.05 -6.41 6.70
C SER A 80 -0.41 -5.23 5.83
N LEU A 81 -1.23 -5.47 4.82
CA LEU A 81 -1.81 -4.42 3.99
C LEU A 81 -2.75 -3.50 4.78
N GLY A 82 -3.63 -4.07 5.60
CA GLY A 82 -4.56 -3.29 6.43
C GLY A 82 -3.81 -2.37 7.39
N LEU A 83 -2.79 -2.89 8.07
CA LEU A 83 -1.94 -2.11 8.98
C LEU A 83 -1.13 -1.04 8.23
N ALA A 84 -0.60 -1.35 7.04
CA ALA A 84 0.07 -0.36 6.20
C ALA A 84 -0.88 0.77 5.79
N ASN A 85 -2.11 0.44 5.40
CA ASN A 85 -3.13 1.41 5.02
C ASN A 85 -3.59 2.32 6.18
N ILE A 86 -3.60 1.82 7.40
CA ILE A 86 -3.89 2.61 8.60
C ILE A 86 -2.70 3.53 8.90
N THR A 87 -1.52 2.95 9.01
CA THR A 87 -0.32 3.66 9.45
C THR A 87 0.13 4.73 8.46
N ILE A 88 -0.11 4.59 7.15
CA ILE A 88 0.21 5.65 6.17
C ILE A 88 -0.62 6.91 6.41
N ILE A 89 -1.92 6.79 6.68
CA ILE A 89 -2.78 7.93 6.97
C ILE A 89 -2.34 8.60 8.27
N LEU A 90 -2.14 7.81 9.33
CA LEU A 90 -1.68 8.34 10.61
C LEU A 90 -0.30 9.00 10.52
N ALA A 91 0.64 8.40 9.76
CA ALA A 91 1.94 9.01 9.54
C ALA A 91 1.82 10.39 8.88
N MET A 92 1.08 10.50 7.79
CA MET A 92 0.89 11.78 7.06
C MET A 92 0.13 12.83 7.87
N ARG A 93 -0.62 12.44 8.90
CA ARG A 93 -1.35 13.33 9.81
C ARG A 93 -0.51 13.75 11.02
N HIS A 94 0.45 12.91 11.45
CA HIS A 94 1.24 13.14 12.66
C HIS A 94 2.69 13.59 12.39
N THR A 95 3.14 13.63 11.13
CA THR A 95 4.42 14.25 10.75
C THR A 95 4.26 15.03 9.45
N THR A 96 5.32 15.70 8.99
CA THR A 96 5.30 16.33 7.68
C THR A 96 5.27 15.29 6.59
N ILE A 97 4.61 15.60 5.47
CA ILE A 97 4.58 14.70 4.31
C ILE A 97 6.00 14.37 3.86
N ALA A 98 6.91 15.35 3.88
CA ALA A 98 8.33 15.14 3.54
C ALA A 98 8.98 14.10 4.43
N ASN A 99 8.81 14.18 5.77
CA ASN A 99 9.38 13.20 6.71
C ASN A 99 8.74 11.82 6.55
N ALA A 100 7.41 11.75 6.33
CA ALA A 100 6.73 10.49 6.07
C ALA A 100 7.28 9.81 4.82
N LEU A 101 7.38 10.54 3.70
CA LEU A 101 7.90 10.03 2.43
C LEU A 101 9.38 9.63 2.54
N PHE A 102 10.20 10.45 3.21
CA PHE A 102 11.60 10.10 3.47
C PHE A 102 11.72 8.77 4.24
N THR A 103 10.94 8.61 5.30
CA THR A 103 10.94 7.36 6.08
C THR A 103 10.43 6.17 5.26
N LEU A 104 9.40 6.37 4.43
CA LEU A 104 8.88 5.34 3.51
C LEU A 104 9.88 4.97 2.42
N SER A 105 10.80 5.85 2.07
CA SER A 105 11.88 5.52 1.11
C SER A 105 12.81 4.41 1.60
N ALA A 106 12.75 4.06 2.90
CA ALA A 106 13.42 2.87 3.43
C ALA A 106 12.73 1.54 3.06
N CYS A 107 11.51 1.55 2.51
CA CYS A 107 10.79 0.33 2.10
C CYS A 107 11.62 -0.62 1.22
N PRO A 108 12.35 -0.16 0.17
CA PRO A 108 13.17 -1.06 -0.63
C PRO A 108 14.25 -1.77 0.19
N LEU A 109 14.89 -1.06 1.14
CA LEU A 109 15.91 -1.64 2.01
C LEU A 109 15.28 -2.69 2.95
N ILE A 110 14.18 -2.34 3.63
CA ILE A 110 13.47 -3.25 4.55
C ILE A 110 13.00 -4.48 3.76
N THR A 111 12.38 -4.29 2.59
CA THR A 111 11.92 -5.38 1.74
C THR A 111 13.08 -6.26 1.26
N ALA A 112 14.22 -5.70 0.90
CA ALA A 112 15.40 -6.47 0.49
C ALA A 112 15.90 -7.36 1.65
N VAL A 113 16.02 -6.81 2.86
CA VAL A 113 16.40 -7.59 4.05
C VAL A 113 15.39 -8.70 4.33
N LEU A 114 14.09 -8.38 4.35
CA LEU A 114 13.03 -9.37 4.58
C LEU A 114 12.98 -10.43 3.47
N ALA A 115 13.15 -10.05 2.20
CA ALA A 115 13.21 -11.00 1.08
C ALA A 115 14.40 -11.97 1.22
N ARG A 116 15.56 -11.45 1.66
CA ARG A 116 16.74 -12.29 1.93
C ARG A 116 16.46 -13.32 3.03
N ILE A 117 15.80 -12.89 4.11
CA ILE A 117 15.53 -13.75 5.29
C ILE A 117 14.40 -14.75 5.00
N PHE A 118 13.25 -14.28 4.50
CA PHE A 118 12.02 -15.09 4.40
C PHE A 118 11.86 -15.81 3.07
N LEU A 119 12.36 -15.23 1.97
CA LEU A 119 12.22 -15.79 0.62
C LEU A 119 13.53 -16.39 0.10
N LYS A 120 14.65 -16.16 0.80
CA LYS A 120 16.00 -16.54 0.39
C LYS A 120 16.37 -15.98 -1.01
N GLU A 121 15.74 -14.86 -1.41
CA GLU A 121 16.04 -14.18 -2.66
C GLU A 121 17.44 -13.57 -2.58
N ALA A 122 18.25 -13.77 -3.64
CA ALA A 122 19.55 -13.11 -3.75
C ALA A 122 19.35 -11.66 -4.20
N ILE A 123 19.89 -10.72 -3.42
CA ILE A 123 19.86 -9.30 -3.80
C ILE A 123 21.07 -9.05 -4.70
N SER A 124 20.84 -8.56 -5.91
CA SER A 124 21.93 -8.22 -6.82
C SER A 124 22.69 -6.98 -6.31
N ARG A 125 23.97 -6.89 -6.63
CA ARG A 125 24.77 -5.68 -6.30
C ARG A 125 24.18 -4.43 -6.96
N ALA A 126 23.65 -4.58 -8.18
CA ALA A 126 22.96 -3.50 -8.89
C ALA A 126 21.74 -2.99 -8.11
N THR A 127 20.92 -3.91 -7.56
CA THR A 127 19.77 -3.56 -6.73
C THR A 127 20.19 -2.82 -5.46
N VAL A 128 21.25 -3.26 -4.78
CA VAL A 128 21.75 -2.58 -3.58
C VAL A 128 22.22 -1.15 -3.91
N VAL A 129 22.98 -0.99 -5.00
CA VAL A 129 23.44 0.33 -5.45
C VAL A 129 22.26 1.21 -5.82
N ALA A 130 21.26 0.69 -6.54
CA ALA A 130 20.07 1.43 -6.92
C ALA A 130 19.27 1.90 -5.70
N ILE A 131 19.12 1.05 -4.66
CA ILE A 131 18.48 1.43 -3.39
C ILE A 131 19.25 2.57 -2.73
N ALA A 132 20.58 2.46 -2.63
CA ALA A 132 21.42 3.47 -2.00
C ALA A 132 21.32 4.83 -2.74
N VAL A 133 21.39 4.81 -4.07
CA VAL A 133 21.25 6.02 -4.91
C VAL A 133 19.89 6.65 -4.73
N ALA A 134 18.81 5.84 -4.76
CA ALA A 134 17.46 6.32 -4.57
C ALA A 134 17.26 6.96 -3.19
N MET A 135 17.77 6.32 -2.12
CA MET A 135 17.68 6.87 -0.76
C MET A 135 18.43 8.20 -0.62
N VAL A 136 19.61 8.31 -1.22
CA VAL A 136 20.37 9.57 -1.25
C VAL A 136 19.60 10.65 -2.01
N GLY A 137 19.06 10.32 -3.18
CA GLY A 137 18.24 11.25 -3.96
C GLY A 137 17.05 11.80 -3.19
N ILE A 138 16.29 10.91 -2.52
CA ILE A 138 15.14 11.32 -1.70
C ILE A 138 15.59 12.11 -0.46
N ALA A 139 16.71 11.74 0.17
CA ALA A 139 17.28 12.50 1.28
C ALA A 139 17.60 13.95 0.88
N ILE A 140 18.18 14.15 -0.30
CA ILE A 140 18.47 15.50 -0.84
C ILE A 140 17.16 16.25 -1.10
N MET A 141 16.17 15.59 -1.71
CA MET A 141 14.89 16.22 -2.07
C MET A 141 14.10 16.73 -0.84
N VAL A 142 14.16 16.00 0.27
CA VAL A 142 13.39 16.33 1.48
C VAL A 142 14.22 16.99 2.58
N ALA A 143 15.51 17.28 2.32
CA ALA A 143 16.45 17.78 3.33
C ALA A 143 15.94 19.05 4.06
N ASP A 144 15.32 19.98 3.35
CA ASP A 144 14.79 21.22 3.91
C ASP A 144 13.57 20.98 4.83
N GLY A 145 12.85 19.89 4.64
CA GLY A 145 11.69 19.48 5.46
C GLY A 145 12.03 18.58 6.64
N LEU A 146 13.27 18.05 6.71
CA LEU A 146 13.70 17.20 7.80
C LEU A 146 13.89 18.02 9.08
N GLY A 147 13.37 17.50 10.18
CA GLY A 147 13.51 18.15 11.50
C GLY A 147 12.29 18.94 11.95
N THR A 148 11.34 19.24 11.08
CA THR A 148 10.08 19.93 11.44
C THR A 148 8.95 18.96 11.81
N GLY A 149 9.15 17.63 11.64
CA GLY A 149 8.14 16.60 11.90
C GLY A 149 8.19 16.04 13.32
N SER A 150 7.09 15.44 13.72
CA SER A 150 6.97 14.76 15.02
C SER A 150 7.72 13.42 15.02
N PRO A 151 8.56 13.12 16.08
CA PRO A 151 9.18 11.82 16.23
C PRO A 151 8.17 10.66 16.28
N PHE A 152 6.99 10.89 16.85
CA PHE A 152 5.91 9.91 16.89
C PHE A 152 5.38 9.60 15.48
N GLY A 153 5.14 10.63 14.66
CA GLY A 153 4.71 10.43 13.28
C GLY A 153 5.77 9.72 12.42
N ASN A 154 7.06 10.00 12.65
CA ASN A 154 8.16 9.30 11.97
C ASN A 154 8.22 7.81 12.37
N LEU A 155 7.95 7.48 13.64
CA LEU A 155 7.84 6.09 14.09
C LEU A 155 6.68 5.36 13.42
N ILE A 156 5.52 6.02 13.29
CA ILE A 156 4.36 5.46 12.56
C ILE A 156 4.72 5.26 11.06
N ALA A 157 5.46 6.18 10.45
CA ALA A 157 5.92 6.03 9.07
C ALA A 157 6.87 4.83 8.90
N LEU A 158 7.76 4.59 9.86
CA LEU A 158 8.63 3.41 9.88
C LEU A 158 7.82 2.11 10.04
N ALA A 159 6.81 2.11 10.92
CA ALA A 159 5.87 1.00 11.03
C ALA A 159 5.12 0.75 9.72
N CYS A 160 4.67 1.80 9.03
CA CYS A 160 4.06 1.71 7.72
C CYS A 160 5.03 1.07 6.71
N ALA A 161 6.28 1.54 6.62
CA ALA A 161 7.30 0.97 5.76
C ALA A 161 7.52 -0.53 6.03
N THR A 162 7.50 -0.93 7.29
CA THR A 162 7.66 -2.32 7.70
C THR A 162 6.44 -3.17 7.29
N PHE A 163 5.23 -2.71 7.58
CA PHE A 163 4.00 -3.42 7.18
C PHE A 163 3.85 -3.53 5.68
N PHE A 164 4.17 -2.48 4.93
CA PHE A 164 4.13 -2.52 3.48
C PHE A 164 5.18 -3.46 2.90
N SER A 165 6.38 -3.49 3.46
CA SER A 165 7.40 -4.46 3.11
C SER A 165 6.96 -5.91 3.39
N LEU A 166 6.34 -6.17 4.55
CA LEU A 166 5.77 -7.48 4.88
C LEU A 166 4.66 -7.88 3.90
N PHE A 167 3.79 -6.93 3.53
CA PHE A 167 2.76 -7.16 2.50
C PHE A 167 3.40 -7.66 1.19
N VAL A 168 4.46 -7.03 0.72
CA VAL A 168 5.17 -7.46 -0.50
C VAL A 168 5.81 -8.84 -0.33
N ILE A 169 6.40 -9.12 0.83
CA ILE A 169 6.96 -10.46 1.12
C ILE A 169 5.89 -11.55 1.08
N PHE A 170 4.72 -11.29 1.69
CA PHE A 170 3.59 -12.23 1.62
C PHE A 170 3.04 -12.39 0.20
N LEU A 171 2.93 -11.29 -0.57
CA LEU A 171 2.57 -11.37 -1.99
C LEU A 171 3.51 -12.27 -2.77
N ARG A 172 4.82 -12.09 -2.59
CA ARG A 172 5.87 -12.89 -3.25
C ARG A 172 5.82 -14.36 -2.82
N ARG A 173 5.61 -14.61 -1.52
CA ARG A 173 5.47 -15.99 -1.00
C ARG A 173 4.22 -16.67 -1.54
N GLY A 174 3.17 -15.91 -1.80
CA GLY A 174 1.89 -16.37 -2.35
C GLY A 174 1.78 -16.28 -3.88
N LYS A 175 2.87 -16.02 -4.62
CA LYS A 175 2.86 -15.76 -6.07
C LYS A 175 2.13 -16.80 -6.93
N ASP A 176 2.14 -18.07 -6.48
CA ASP A 176 1.51 -19.20 -7.18
C ASP A 176 -0.01 -19.27 -6.93
N ARG A 177 -0.53 -18.43 -6.04
CA ARG A 177 -1.95 -18.33 -5.69
C ARG A 177 -2.51 -16.99 -6.12
N ASN A 178 -3.84 -16.88 -6.11
CA ASN A 178 -4.48 -15.60 -6.32
C ASN A 178 -4.49 -14.81 -5.02
N MET A 179 -3.64 -13.78 -4.93
CA MET A 179 -3.50 -12.94 -3.73
C MET A 179 -4.43 -11.71 -3.74
N LEU A 180 -5.21 -11.48 -4.81
CA LEU A 180 -6.16 -10.36 -4.86
C LEU A 180 -7.17 -10.34 -3.69
N PRO A 181 -7.73 -11.49 -3.22
CA PRO A 181 -8.64 -11.47 -2.07
C PRO A 181 -7.97 -11.00 -0.76
N ALA A 182 -6.63 -11.06 -0.65
CA ALA A 182 -5.92 -10.51 0.51
C ALA A 182 -6.13 -8.99 0.65
N SER A 183 -6.34 -8.27 -0.46
CA SER A 183 -6.66 -6.83 -0.43
C SER A 183 -8.00 -6.56 0.27
N VAL A 184 -8.98 -7.43 0.08
CA VAL A 184 -10.28 -7.35 0.78
C VAL A 184 -10.09 -7.58 2.29
N VAL A 185 -9.26 -8.57 2.67
CA VAL A 185 -8.91 -8.80 4.08
C VAL A 185 -8.27 -7.54 4.68
N GLY A 186 -7.35 -6.90 3.95
CA GLY A 186 -6.74 -5.64 4.36
C GLY A 186 -7.75 -4.50 4.56
N GLY A 187 -8.72 -4.38 3.67
CA GLY A 187 -9.82 -3.43 3.79
C GLY A 187 -10.68 -3.70 5.03
N LEU A 188 -11.03 -4.97 5.27
CA LEU A 188 -11.80 -5.37 6.45
C LEU A 188 -11.05 -5.07 7.77
N ILE A 189 -9.73 -5.28 7.81
CA ILE A 189 -8.90 -4.88 8.96
C ILE A 189 -8.99 -3.37 9.21
N GLY A 190 -8.87 -2.57 8.16
CA GLY A 190 -9.00 -1.11 8.27
C GLY A 190 -10.37 -0.66 8.78
N ILE A 191 -11.45 -1.29 8.31
CA ILE A 191 -12.82 -1.05 8.81
C ILE A 191 -12.93 -1.46 10.28
N SER A 192 -12.48 -2.69 10.62
CA SER A 192 -12.62 -3.26 11.97
C SER A 192 -11.84 -2.51 13.04
N ILE A 193 -10.77 -1.81 12.67
CA ILE A 193 -9.98 -0.98 13.58
C ILE A 193 -10.48 0.48 13.53
N GLY A 194 -10.68 1.02 12.34
CA GLY A 194 -11.03 2.43 12.16
C GLY A 194 -12.37 2.79 12.79
N LEU A 195 -13.39 1.96 12.62
CA LEU A 195 -14.73 2.23 13.14
C LEU A 195 -14.81 2.27 14.69
N PRO A 196 -14.30 1.27 15.44
CA PRO A 196 -14.33 1.34 16.91
C PRO A 196 -13.46 2.47 17.47
N VAL A 197 -12.28 2.72 16.86
CA VAL A 197 -11.36 3.75 17.36
C VAL A 197 -11.89 5.16 17.08
N SER A 198 -12.70 5.35 16.02
CA SER A 198 -13.43 6.60 15.80
C SER A 198 -14.58 6.81 16.80
N GLY A 199 -14.82 5.87 17.73
CA GLY A 199 -15.95 5.91 18.65
C GLY A 199 -17.29 5.61 17.97
N PHE A 200 -17.27 4.87 16.85
CA PHE A 200 -18.43 4.63 15.98
C PHE A 200 -18.99 5.91 15.34
N ASP A 201 -18.22 6.98 15.35
CA ASP A 201 -18.54 8.20 14.63
C ASP A 201 -18.11 8.06 13.15
N TYR A 202 -19.11 7.84 12.29
CA TYR A 202 -18.96 7.70 10.85
C TYR A 202 -19.55 8.88 10.07
N ALA A 203 -19.94 9.95 10.77
CA ALA A 203 -20.52 11.13 10.15
C ALA A 203 -19.45 11.89 9.37
N LEU A 204 -19.44 11.70 8.06
CA LEU A 204 -18.62 12.44 7.12
C LEU A 204 -19.44 13.55 6.48
N SER A 205 -18.83 14.72 6.24
CA SER A 205 -19.43 15.73 5.37
C SER A 205 -19.65 15.16 3.96
N ALA A 206 -20.57 15.72 3.18
CA ALA A 206 -20.80 15.27 1.80
C ALA A 206 -19.54 15.40 0.95
N HIS A 207 -18.70 16.41 1.23
CA HIS A 207 -17.41 16.62 0.59
C HIS A 207 -16.43 15.50 0.95
N ASP A 208 -16.20 15.25 2.24
CA ASP A 208 -15.27 14.22 2.72
C ASP A 208 -15.70 12.81 2.30
N PHE A 209 -17.02 12.57 2.27
CA PHE A 209 -17.59 11.32 1.75
C PHE A 209 -17.23 11.11 0.27
N ALA A 210 -17.38 12.14 -0.57
CA ALA A 210 -17.04 12.07 -1.99
C ALA A 210 -15.52 11.86 -2.19
N ILE A 211 -14.67 12.53 -1.39
CA ILE A 211 -13.22 12.34 -1.42
C ILE A 211 -12.87 10.90 -0.99
N CYS A 212 -13.43 10.39 0.09
CA CYS A 212 -13.20 9.00 0.54
C CYS A 212 -13.65 7.98 -0.51
N PHE A 213 -14.78 8.22 -1.19
CA PHE A 213 -15.25 7.36 -2.29
C PHE A 213 -14.27 7.37 -3.46
N LEU A 214 -13.87 8.54 -3.94
CA LEU A 214 -12.91 8.66 -5.05
C LEU A 214 -11.57 8.04 -4.68
N TRP A 215 -11.05 8.35 -3.50
CA TRP A 215 -9.76 7.88 -3.03
C TRP A 215 -9.76 6.37 -2.73
N GLY A 216 -10.66 5.91 -1.85
CA GLY A 216 -10.75 4.50 -1.45
C GLY A 216 -11.32 3.62 -2.55
N GLY A 217 -12.49 3.99 -3.07
CA GLY A 217 -13.22 3.19 -4.03
C GLY A 217 -12.53 3.10 -5.39
N ILE A 218 -12.12 4.21 -5.96
CA ILE A 218 -11.58 4.23 -7.33
C ILE A 218 -10.06 4.10 -7.32
N ILE A 219 -9.35 5.07 -6.73
CA ILE A 219 -7.88 5.17 -6.85
C ILE A 219 -7.22 4.00 -6.12
N THR A 220 -7.50 3.81 -4.82
CA THR A 220 -6.87 2.75 -4.02
C THR A 220 -7.18 1.36 -4.55
N SER A 221 -8.41 1.12 -5.02
CA SER A 221 -8.79 -0.18 -5.60
C SER A 221 -8.04 -0.45 -6.91
N ALA A 222 -7.92 0.55 -7.79
CA ALA A 222 -7.14 0.42 -9.02
C ALA A 222 -5.65 0.15 -8.73
N VAL A 223 -5.07 0.92 -7.80
CA VAL A 223 -3.68 0.74 -7.34
C VAL A 223 -3.44 -0.69 -6.87
N HIS A 224 -4.21 -1.17 -5.90
CA HIS A 224 -3.99 -2.50 -5.33
C HIS A 224 -4.25 -3.62 -6.34
N PHE A 225 -5.25 -3.45 -7.20
CA PHE A 225 -5.52 -4.42 -8.26
C PHE A 225 -4.33 -4.54 -9.23
N LEU A 226 -3.80 -3.43 -9.71
CA LEU A 226 -2.64 -3.40 -10.61
C LEU A 226 -1.38 -3.90 -9.91
N PHE A 227 -1.12 -3.43 -8.69
CA PHE A 227 0.05 -3.80 -7.91
C PHE A 227 0.12 -5.31 -7.65
N VAL A 228 -0.98 -5.93 -7.19
CA VAL A 228 -1.04 -7.37 -6.93
C VAL A 228 -0.86 -8.18 -8.21
N LEU A 229 -1.40 -7.71 -9.34
CA LEU A 229 -1.19 -8.38 -10.63
C LEU A 229 0.27 -8.32 -11.09
N GLY A 230 0.91 -7.16 -10.99
CA GLY A 230 2.30 -6.97 -11.40
C GLY A 230 3.31 -7.67 -10.48
N SER A 231 3.05 -7.69 -9.18
CA SER A 231 3.96 -8.22 -8.17
C SER A 231 4.33 -9.70 -8.32
N ARG A 232 3.57 -10.48 -9.08
CA ARG A 232 3.84 -11.91 -9.32
C ARG A 232 5.14 -12.15 -10.09
N TYR A 233 5.55 -11.22 -10.93
CA TYR A 233 6.59 -11.42 -11.94
C TYR A 233 7.88 -10.62 -11.66
N VAL A 234 7.89 -9.80 -10.61
CA VAL A 234 9.01 -8.92 -10.26
C VAL A 234 9.52 -9.27 -8.86
N LEU A 235 10.82 -9.15 -8.63
CA LEU A 235 11.42 -9.39 -7.31
C LEU A 235 10.97 -8.34 -6.28
N GLY A 236 10.88 -8.74 -5.00
CA GLY A 236 10.35 -7.86 -3.95
C GLY A 236 11.08 -6.52 -3.84
N ALA A 237 12.41 -6.55 -3.84
CA ALA A 237 13.23 -5.33 -3.81
C ALA A 237 13.06 -4.45 -5.06
N GLU A 238 12.90 -5.06 -6.23
CA GLU A 238 12.66 -4.34 -7.49
C GLU A 238 11.27 -3.70 -7.53
N ILE A 239 10.23 -4.40 -7.01
CA ILE A 239 8.90 -3.82 -6.85
C ILE A 239 9.00 -2.53 -6.04
N MET A 240 9.71 -2.57 -4.91
CA MET A 240 9.86 -1.42 -4.03
C MET A 240 10.66 -0.28 -4.67
N LEU A 241 11.67 -0.58 -5.49
CA LEU A 241 12.39 0.45 -6.26
C LEU A 241 11.46 1.15 -7.27
N ILE A 242 10.61 0.39 -7.96
CA ILE A 242 9.66 0.97 -8.91
C ILE A 242 8.65 1.86 -8.18
N THR A 243 8.22 1.48 -6.97
CA THR A 243 7.27 2.29 -6.19
C THR A 243 7.84 3.63 -5.72
N LEU A 244 9.17 3.80 -5.70
CA LEU A 244 9.78 5.11 -5.38
C LEU A 244 9.40 6.21 -6.39
N ILE A 245 8.87 5.87 -7.56
CA ILE A 245 8.33 6.84 -8.54
C ILE A 245 7.26 7.71 -7.88
N GLU A 246 6.49 7.19 -6.91
CA GLU A 246 5.45 7.95 -6.22
C GLU A 246 5.99 9.18 -5.47
N PHE A 247 7.28 9.15 -5.07
CA PHE A 247 7.88 10.23 -4.29
C PHE A 247 8.46 11.35 -5.15
N THR A 248 8.49 11.18 -6.48
CA THR A 248 9.04 12.16 -7.43
C THR A 248 7.98 13.07 -8.03
N LEU A 249 6.71 12.85 -7.72
CA LEU A 249 5.54 13.57 -8.23
C LEU A 249 4.73 14.19 -7.09
#